data_acba1aad0c8a414ff79f40a3e9ae75c3
#
_entry.id   acba1aad0c8a414ff79f40a3e9ae75c3
#
_cell.length_a   1.000
_cell.length_b   1.000
_cell.length_c   1.000
_cell.angle_alpha   90.00
_cell.angle_beta   90.00
_cell.angle_gamma   90.00
#
_symmetry.space_group_name_H-M   'P 1'
#
loop_
_entity.id
_entity.type
_entity.pdbx_description
1 polymer ?
#
loop_
_entity_poly.entity_id
_entity_poly.type
_entity_poly.pdbx_seq_one_letter_code
_entity_poly.pdbx_strand_id
1 'polypeptide(L)'
;MAGIGIKLQKIYEKKTILAYLTGFGYSAVVTVAPMFVVIGTVMLMSQLLGYENVGYARRGLFSGTLLYIFIFSLLTAAPFNAVLSRYMSDVIYEERYEDILPCYDVGLLLNILLASLLGIPFCAWEHLVGHVNLIFVFTGFCGYIALVLVFYSMLYLSICKDYQKISLYFLTGMAVALACALFFVKVCGREIVYSMLLSLTIGFFLTAVLEYATVKRYFKRNSNRYRRVFSYFGRYWKLVVINFLYTLGLYIHNFVFWNTDLQMRVADTFVFAPTYDLATCLAMFTNLSSTIIFITRVEMHFHTRYKAYSEAVIGGRWEDIKNTKDRMFRQLSAELMNLVRMQFIISTAVYLLCVVVLPQYGFSGRVMQIYPCLAVGYFILFILYAEIIFLYYFNDLTGALLATLGFCLVTWAGSVLSAGGSDLWYGMGLVAGSFTGFTIAYFRLRFMERHMDEHIFCGGQLFTVKRERMPESMVYTKKQKER
;
A
#
# COMPACT_ATOMS: atom_id res chain seq x y z
N MET A 1 0.10 11.30 -3.35
CA MET A 1 -1.06 11.24 -2.43
C MET A 1 -1.75 12.58 -2.08
N ALA A 2 -1.26 13.71 -2.57
CA ALA A 2 -1.84 15.06 -2.31
C ALA A 2 -3.33 15.26 -2.68
N GLY A 3 -4.00 14.26 -3.20
CA GLY A 3 -5.34 14.40 -3.75
C GLY A 3 -6.49 14.38 -2.77
N ILE A 4 -6.43 13.55 -1.73
CA ILE A 4 -7.46 13.50 -0.68
C ILE A 4 -7.42 14.79 0.14
N GLY A 5 -6.23 15.32 0.44
CA GLY A 5 -6.03 16.52 1.22
C GLY A 5 -6.81 17.72 0.70
N ILE A 6 -6.87 17.95 -0.62
CA ILE A 6 -7.55 19.13 -1.19
C ILE A 6 -9.08 19.03 -1.12
N LYS A 7 -9.68 17.85 -1.32
CA LYS A 7 -11.13 17.68 -1.10
C LYS A 7 -11.46 17.77 0.38
N LEU A 8 -10.63 17.23 1.24
CA LEU A 8 -10.78 17.31 2.70
C LEU A 8 -10.56 18.74 3.21
N GLN A 9 -9.64 19.52 2.62
CA GLN A 9 -9.45 20.92 2.99
C GLN A 9 -10.76 21.72 2.88
N LYS A 10 -11.52 21.53 1.79
CA LYS A 10 -12.84 22.20 1.62
C LYS A 10 -13.86 21.76 2.67
N ILE A 11 -13.78 20.53 3.18
CA ILE A 11 -14.66 20.03 4.25
C ILE A 11 -14.20 20.60 5.60
N TYR A 12 -12.89 20.65 5.86
CA TYR A 12 -12.32 21.15 7.12
C TYR A 12 -12.33 22.67 7.23
N GLU A 13 -12.40 23.42 6.14
CA GLU A 13 -12.56 24.90 6.16
C GLU A 13 -13.78 25.36 6.94
N LYS A 14 -14.82 24.53 7.07
CA LYS A 14 -16.03 24.84 7.84
C LYS A 14 -15.85 24.82 9.37
N LYS A 15 -14.68 24.42 9.90
CA LYS A 15 -14.26 24.39 11.33
C LYS A 15 -15.32 23.88 12.34
N THR A 16 -16.27 23.09 11.90
CA THR A 16 -17.32 22.51 12.75
C THR A 16 -16.94 21.07 13.13
N ILE A 17 -17.28 20.61 14.34
CA ILE A 17 -17.04 19.23 14.79
C ILE A 17 -17.62 18.23 13.80
N LEU A 18 -18.81 18.55 13.26
CA LEU A 18 -19.48 17.73 12.25
C LEU A 18 -18.66 17.65 10.94
N ALA A 19 -17.99 18.72 10.52
CA ALA A 19 -17.11 18.72 9.35
C ALA A 19 -15.85 17.87 9.57
N TYR A 20 -15.32 17.86 10.79
CA TYR A 20 -14.20 16.97 11.15
C TYR A 20 -14.61 15.51 11.14
N LEU A 21 -15.77 15.16 11.72
CA LEU A 21 -16.32 13.81 11.70
C LEU A 21 -16.65 13.33 10.29
N THR A 22 -17.27 14.17 9.47
CA THR A 22 -17.57 13.84 8.06
C THR A 22 -16.31 13.69 7.21
N GLY A 23 -15.30 14.54 7.39
CA GLY A 23 -14.01 14.45 6.70
C GLY A 23 -13.23 13.18 7.10
N PHE A 24 -13.20 12.86 8.38
CA PHE A 24 -12.58 11.64 8.88
C PHE A 24 -13.34 10.40 8.40
N GLY A 25 -14.66 10.38 8.51
CA GLY A 25 -15.51 9.29 8.02
C GLY A 25 -15.37 9.08 6.52
N TYR A 26 -15.34 10.16 5.74
CA TYR A 26 -15.10 10.08 4.29
C TYR A 26 -13.73 9.46 3.97
N SER A 27 -12.67 9.92 4.63
CA SER A 27 -11.32 9.38 4.43
C SER A 27 -11.23 7.91 4.85
N ALA A 28 -11.87 7.53 5.97
CA ALA A 28 -11.94 6.17 6.44
C ALA A 28 -12.64 5.25 5.42
N VAL A 29 -13.83 5.65 4.96
CA VAL A 29 -14.58 4.90 3.95
C VAL A 29 -13.75 4.71 2.68
N VAL A 30 -13.12 5.75 2.20
CA VAL A 30 -12.35 5.70 0.94
C VAL A 30 -11.10 4.81 1.05
N THR A 31 -10.40 4.86 2.18
CA THR A 31 -9.13 4.13 2.35
C THR A 31 -9.36 2.68 2.78
N VAL A 32 -10.39 2.42 3.56
CA VAL A 32 -10.60 1.16 4.27
C VAL A 32 -11.74 0.34 3.67
N ALA A 33 -12.73 0.98 3.04
CA ALA A 33 -13.88 0.31 2.47
C ALA A 33 -13.53 -0.85 1.51
N PRO A 34 -12.56 -0.72 0.57
CA PRO A 34 -12.23 -1.84 -0.32
C PRO A 34 -11.91 -3.13 0.43
N MET A 35 -11.14 -3.03 1.51
CA MET A 35 -10.74 -4.17 2.32
C MET A 35 -11.92 -4.79 3.07
N PHE A 36 -12.76 -3.95 3.71
CA PHE A 36 -13.95 -4.43 4.42
C PHE A 36 -15.00 -5.03 3.48
N VAL A 37 -15.14 -4.47 2.28
CA VAL A 37 -16.06 -5.01 1.27
C VAL A 37 -15.62 -6.41 0.84
N VAL A 38 -14.33 -6.64 0.60
CA VAL A 38 -13.83 -7.98 0.24
C VAL A 38 -14.04 -8.98 1.39
N ILE A 39 -13.62 -8.62 2.60
CA ILE A 39 -13.78 -9.51 3.77
C ILE A 39 -15.25 -9.80 4.03
N GLY A 40 -16.09 -8.78 4.04
CA GLY A 40 -17.54 -8.95 4.23
C GLY A 40 -18.18 -9.84 3.15
N THR A 41 -17.73 -9.71 1.90
CA THR A 41 -18.22 -10.57 0.80
C THR A 41 -17.80 -12.02 1.00
N VAL A 42 -16.55 -12.28 1.39
CA VAL A 42 -16.09 -13.65 1.69
C VAL A 42 -16.85 -14.24 2.87
N MET A 43 -17.08 -13.47 3.92
CA MET A 43 -17.88 -13.91 5.07
C MET A 43 -19.35 -14.21 4.68
N LEU A 44 -19.96 -13.34 3.88
CA LEU A 44 -21.33 -13.57 3.37
C LEU A 44 -21.41 -14.80 2.46
N MET A 45 -20.44 -14.97 1.56
CA MET A 45 -20.37 -16.20 0.75
C MET A 45 -20.26 -17.44 1.64
N SER A 46 -19.40 -17.41 2.65
CA SER A 46 -19.21 -18.54 3.57
C SER A 46 -20.50 -18.92 4.30
N GLN A 47 -21.25 -17.94 4.78
CA GLN A 47 -22.52 -18.18 5.46
C GLN A 47 -23.63 -18.67 4.52
N LEU A 48 -23.81 -18.00 3.37
CA LEU A 48 -24.92 -18.26 2.44
C LEU A 48 -24.76 -19.58 1.66
N LEU A 49 -23.52 -20.04 1.44
CA LEU A 49 -23.20 -21.24 0.69
C LEU A 49 -22.99 -22.48 1.57
N GLY A 50 -23.04 -22.33 2.90
CA GLY A 50 -22.80 -23.44 3.81
C GLY A 50 -21.35 -23.94 3.81
N TYR A 51 -20.38 -23.01 3.71
CA TYR A 51 -18.97 -23.32 3.70
C TYR A 51 -18.49 -24.11 4.92
N GLU A 52 -19.18 -24.00 6.03
CA GLU A 52 -18.92 -24.77 7.26
C GLU A 52 -19.05 -26.29 7.05
N ASN A 53 -19.91 -26.72 6.12
CA ASN A 53 -20.11 -28.12 5.78
C ASN A 53 -19.03 -28.70 4.86
N VAL A 54 -18.12 -27.87 4.36
CA VAL A 54 -17.02 -28.29 3.50
C VAL A 54 -15.91 -28.92 4.37
N GLY A 55 -15.30 -29.99 3.89
CA GLY A 55 -14.20 -30.66 4.57
C GLY A 55 -13.02 -29.75 4.86
N TYR A 56 -12.36 -29.97 6.01
CA TYR A 56 -11.28 -29.12 6.53
C TYR A 56 -10.15 -28.84 5.52
N ALA A 57 -9.68 -29.89 4.80
CA ALA A 57 -8.62 -29.74 3.80
C ALA A 57 -9.00 -28.79 2.66
N ARG A 58 -10.25 -28.85 2.16
CA ARG A 58 -10.74 -27.97 1.11
C ARG A 58 -10.92 -26.53 1.59
N ARG A 59 -11.37 -26.34 2.83
CA ARG A 59 -11.42 -25.02 3.45
C ARG A 59 -10.03 -24.44 3.59
N GLY A 60 -9.05 -25.24 4.02
CA GLY A 60 -7.67 -24.84 4.09
C GLY A 60 -7.09 -24.44 2.72
N LEU A 61 -7.41 -25.21 1.66
CA LEU A 61 -6.95 -24.90 0.30
C LEU A 61 -7.48 -23.54 -0.16
N PHE A 62 -8.76 -23.25 0.04
CA PHE A 62 -9.33 -21.94 -0.32
C PHE A 62 -8.70 -20.79 0.48
N SER A 63 -8.62 -20.95 1.81
CA SER A 63 -8.05 -19.91 2.68
C SER A 63 -6.57 -19.64 2.37
N GLY A 64 -5.78 -20.70 2.16
CA GLY A 64 -4.38 -20.59 1.74
C GLY A 64 -4.25 -19.90 0.39
N THR A 65 -5.00 -20.33 -0.61
CA THR A 65 -4.99 -19.70 -1.94
C THR A 65 -5.34 -18.21 -1.85
N LEU A 66 -6.37 -17.86 -1.11
CA LEU A 66 -6.79 -16.47 -0.96
C LEU A 66 -5.72 -15.63 -0.26
N LEU A 67 -5.10 -16.15 0.81
CA LEU A 67 -4.00 -15.50 1.53
C LEU A 67 -2.80 -15.24 0.62
N TYR A 68 -2.41 -16.26 -0.17
CA TYR A 68 -1.31 -16.14 -1.14
C TYR A 68 -1.64 -15.10 -2.23
N ILE A 69 -2.83 -15.11 -2.78
CA ILE A 69 -3.27 -14.12 -3.77
C ILE A 69 -3.10 -12.71 -3.21
N PHE A 70 -3.53 -12.44 -1.97
CA PHE A 70 -3.43 -11.10 -1.36
C PHE A 70 -1.98 -10.70 -1.07
N ILE A 71 -1.21 -11.54 -0.39
CA ILE A 71 0.17 -11.20 0.01
C ILE A 71 1.06 -11.01 -1.22
N PHE A 72 1.04 -11.97 -2.15
CA PHE A 72 1.92 -11.92 -3.31
C PHE A 72 1.50 -10.87 -4.34
N SER A 73 0.22 -10.51 -4.43
CA SER A 73 -0.19 -9.40 -5.31
C SER A 73 0.33 -8.05 -4.79
N LEU A 74 0.35 -7.82 -3.48
CA LEU A 74 0.95 -6.63 -2.89
C LEU A 74 2.47 -6.60 -3.08
N LEU A 75 3.15 -7.72 -2.83
CA LEU A 75 4.59 -7.85 -3.04
C LEU A 75 5.01 -7.61 -4.48
N THR A 76 4.20 -8.07 -5.45
CA THR A 76 4.47 -7.89 -6.87
C THR A 76 4.24 -6.47 -7.36
N ALA A 77 3.18 -5.82 -6.90
CA ALA A 77 2.85 -4.46 -7.31
C ALA A 77 3.75 -3.39 -6.64
N ALA A 78 4.21 -3.62 -5.42
CA ALA A 78 4.94 -2.63 -4.62
C ALA A 78 6.21 -2.07 -5.29
N PRO A 79 7.11 -2.84 -5.90
CA PRO A 79 8.35 -2.33 -6.48
C PRO A 79 8.13 -1.24 -7.51
N PHE A 80 7.11 -1.37 -8.34
CA PHE A 80 6.87 -0.46 -9.46
C PHE A 80 6.11 0.80 -9.04
N ASN A 81 5.22 0.69 -8.06
CA ASN A 81 4.30 1.74 -7.68
C ASN A 81 4.99 3.06 -7.29
N ALA A 82 6.12 3.03 -6.57
CA ALA A 82 6.81 4.24 -6.14
C ALA A 82 7.48 4.98 -7.30
N VAL A 83 8.17 4.25 -8.18
CA VAL A 83 8.85 4.87 -9.33
C VAL A 83 7.82 5.48 -10.29
N LEU A 84 6.74 4.74 -10.57
CA LEU A 84 5.68 5.22 -11.45
C LEU A 84 4.91 6.39 -10.85
N SER A 85 4.65 6.37 -9.54
CA SER A 85 4.08 7.52 -8.81
C SER A 85 4.98 8.76 -8.89
N ARG A 86 6.30 8.57 -8.76
CA ARG A 86 7.26 9.67 -8.92
C ARG A 86 7.25 10.23 -10.34
N TYR A 87 7.31 9.35 -11.35
CA TYR A 87 7.23 9.76 -12.76
C TYR A 87 5.95 10.56 -13.04
N MET A 88 4.81 10.09 -12.56
CA MET A 88 3.54 10.78 -12.74
C MET A 88 3.50 12.15 -12.05
N SER A 89 4.07 12.25 -10.84
CA SER A 89 4.16 13.54 -10.14
C SER A 89 4.98 14.56 -10.93
N ASP A 90 6.11 14.13 -11.50
CA ASP A 90 6.97 14.97 -12.32
C ASP A 90 6.26 15.38 -13.64
N VAL A 91 5.57 14.44 -14.30
CA VAL A 91 4.79 14.68 -15.53
C VAL A 91 3.63 15.67 -15.28
N ILE A 92 2.93 15.55 -14.15
CA ILE A 92 1.84 16.46 -13.78
C ILE A 92 2.41 17.87 -13.46
N TYR A 93 3.54 17.93 -12.77
CA TYR A 93 4.21 19.20 -12.47
C TYR A 93 4.68 19.93 -13.74
N GLU A 94 5.17 19.18 -14.73
CA GLU A 94 5.61 19.71 -16.03
C GLU A 94 4.45 19.90 -17.02
N GLU A 95 3.20 19.64 -16.61
CA GLU A 95 1.97 19.74 -17.44
C GLU A 95 1.98 18.84 -18.69
N ARG A 96 2.79 17.76 -18.70
CA ARG A 96 2.92 16.81 -19.80
C ARG A 96 1.93 15.65 -19.68
N TYR A 97 0.64 15.93 -19.63
CA TYR A 97 -0.41 14.94 -19.40
C TYR A 97 -0.45 13.79 -20.44
N GLU A 98 0.13 13.99 -21.63
CA GLU A 98 0.22 12.98 -22.69
C GLU A 98 1.16 11.82 -22.33
N ASP A 99 2.11 12.04 -21.39
CA ASP A 99 3.08 11.04 -20.94
C ASP A 99 2.52 10.10 -19.84
N ILE A 100 1.30 10.35 -19.35
CA ILE A 100 0.69 9.53 -18.29
C ILE A 100 0.27 8.16 -18.83
N LEU A 101 -0.33 8.10 -20.02
CA LEU A 101 -0.74 6.82 -20.62
C LEU A 101 0.44 5.89 -20.92
N PRO A 102 1.57 6.34 -21.53
CA PRO A 102 2.76 5.50 -21.66
C PRO A 102 3.26 4.96 -20.33
N CYS A 103 3.23 5.77 -19.28
CA CYS A 103 3.59 5.34 -17.92
C CYS A 103 2.66 4.22 -17.43
N TYR A 104 1.36 4.39 -17.61
CA TYR A 104 0.36 3.40 -17.21
C TYR A 104 0.54 2.08 -17.96
N ASP A 105 0.69 2.13 -19.28
CA ASP A 105 0.83 0.94 -20.12
C ASP A 105 2.13 0.17 -19.81
N VAL A 106 3.25 0.88 -19.60
CA VAL A 106 4.53 0.25 -19.20
C VAL A 106 4.40 -0.43 -17.82
N GLY A 107 3.82 0.26 -16.85
CA GLY A 107 3.67 -0.30 -15.52
C GLY A 107 2.72 -1.51 -15.49
N LEU A 108 1.64 -1.48 -16.28
CA LEU A 108 0.74 -2.61 -16.45
C LEU A 108 1.49 -3.83 -17.02
N LEU A 109 2.28 -3.62 -18.07
CA LEU A 109 3.10 -4.67 -18.68
C LEU A 109 4.11 -5.25 -17.69
N LEU A 110 4.85 -4.40 -16.97
CA LEU A 110 5.84 -4.83 -15.98
C LEU A 110 5.22 -5.65 -14.83
N ASN A 111 4.05 -5.21 -14.34
CA ASN A 111 3.32 -5.95 -13.30
C ASN A 111 2.85 -7.32 -13.80
N ILE A 112 2.30 -7.41 -15.00
CA ILE A 112 1.86 -8.70 -15.60
C ILE A 112 3.07 -9.62 -15.82
N LEU A 113 4.19 -9.10 -16.34
CA LEU A 113 5.39 -9.89 -16.58
C LEU A 113 5.97 -10.43 -15.27
N LEU A 114 6.10 -9.60 -14.23
CA LEU A 114 6.61 -10.06 -12.93
C LEU A 114 5.64 -11.03 -12.26
N ALA A 115 4.34 -10.76 -12.31
CA ALA A 115 3.32 -11.66 -11.80
C ALA A 115 3.34 -13.02 -12.50
N SER A 116 3.50 -13.03 -13.83
CA SER A 116 3.59 -14.28 -14.59
C SER A 116 4.90 -15.03 -14.30
N LEU A 117 6.02 -14.31 -14.18
CA LEU A 117 7.33 -14.90 -13.85
C LEU A 117 7.33 -15.62 -12.49
N LEU A 118 6.63 -15.06 -11.50
CA LEU A 118 6.52 -15.65 -10.17
C LEU A 118 5.38 -16.68 -10.08
N GLY A 119 4.24 -16.39 -10.68
CA GLY A 119 3.04 -17.19 -10.54
C GLY A 119 3.04 -18.47 -11.37
N ILE A 120 3.60 -18.47 -12.60
CA ILE A 120 3.60 -19.66 -13.46
C ILE A 120 4.41 -20.81 -12.83
N PRO A 121 5.66 -20.60 -12.35
CA PRO A 121 6.40 -21.67 -11.67
C PRO A 121 5.70 -22.19 -10.42
N PHE A 122 5.09 -21.29 -9.64
CA PHE A 122 4.32 -21.68 -8.46
C PHE A 122 3.10 -22.53 -8.83
N CYS A 123 2.34 -22.14 -9.85
CA CYS A 123 1.21 -22.92 -10.35
C CYS A 123 1.62 -24.31 -10.90
N ALA A 124 2.75 -24.37 -11.58
CA ALA A 124 3.30 -25.64 -12.05
C ALA A 124 3.65 -26.55 -10.85
N TRP A 125 4.25 -25.98 -9.81
CA TRP A 125 4.59 -26.72 -8.58
C TRP A 125 3.35 -27.21 -7.84
N GLU A 126 2.32 -26.37 -7.71
CA GLU A 126 1.02 -26.72 -7.12
C GLU A 126 0.31 -27.88 -7.85
N HIS A 127 0.37 -27.86 -9.17
CA HIS A 127 -0.24 -28.91 -9.97
C HIS A 127 0.55 -30.22 -9.93
N LEU A 128 1.90 -30.16 -10.09
CA LEU A 128 2.76 -31.32 -10.22
C LEU A 128 3.05 -32.01 -8.88
N VAL A 129 3.28 -31.22 -7.83
CA VAL A 129 3.66 -31.75 -6.50
C VAL A 129 2.45 -31.78 -5.57
N GLY A 130 1.64 -30.73 -5.56
CA GLY A 130 0.45 -30.62 -4.72
C GLY A 130 -0.75 -31.40 -5.23
N HIS A 131 -0.68 -31.95 -6.45
CA HIS A 131 -1.79 -32.67 -7.11
C HIS A 131 -3.12 -31.90 -7.10
N VAL A 132 -3.06 -30.56 -7.03
CA VAL A 132 -4.22 -29.71 -7.09
C VAL A 132 -4.77 -29.66 -8.50
N ASN A 133 -6.09 -29.63 -8.65
CA ASN A 133 -6.73 -29.57 -9.95
C ASN A 133 -6.27 -28.34 -10.75
N LEU A 134 -5.80 -28.56 -11.99
CA LEU A 134 -5.26 -27.52 -12.86
C LEU A 134 -6.24 -26.35 -13.03
N ILE A 135 -7.56 -26.61 -13.12
CA ILE A 135 -8.57 -25.57 -13.28
C ILE A 135 -8.62 -24.68 -12.02
N PHE A 136 -8.49 -25.26 -10.83
CA PHE A 136 -8.46 -24.51 -9.57
C PHE A 136 -7.20 -23.64 -9.49
N VAL A 137 -6.03 -24.21 -9.78
CA VAL A 137 -4.74 -23.49 -9.79
C VAL A 137 -4.76 -22.36 -10.79
N PHE A 138 -5.23 -22.60 -12.01
CA PHE A 138 -5.36 -21.59 -13.04
C PHE A 138 -6.32 -20.45 -12.63
N THR A 139 -7.43 -20.78 -11.99
CA THR A 139 -8.38 -19.78 -11.46
C THR A 139 -7.71 -18.93 -10.38
N GLY A 140 -6.94 -19.54 -9.48
CA GLY A 140 -6.15 -18.83 -8.47
C GLY A 140 -5.10 -17.89 -9.10
N PHE A 141 -4.40 -18.36 -10.13
CA PHE A 141 -3.45 -17.53 -10.90
C PHE A 141 -4.14 -16.33 -11.56
N CYS A 142 -5.29 -16.55 -12.19
CA CYS A 142 -6.07 -15.46 -12.74
C CYS A 142 -6.50 -14.45 -11.67
N GLY A 143 -6.92 -14.93 -10.48
CA GLY A 143 -7.25 -14.08 -9.34
C GLY A 143 -6.06 -13.26 -8.84
N TYR A 144 -4.87 -13.87 -8.78
CA TYR A 144 -3.63 -13.19 -8.43
C TYR A 144 -3.30 -12.06 -9.42
N ILE A 145 -3.31 -12.33 -10.73
CA ILE A 145 -3.07 -11.30 -11.76
C ILE A 145 -4.11 -10.19 -11.66
N ALA A 146 -5.39 -10.54 -11.53
CA ALA A 146 -6.46 -9.55 -11.40
C ALA A 146 -6.23 -8.61 -10.22
N LEU A 147 -5.84 -9.14 -9.07
CA LEU A 147 -5.60 -8.33 -7.87
C LEU A 147 -4.31 -7.49 -7.98
N VAL A 148 -3.25 -7.98 -8.64
CA VAL A 148 -2.07 -7.17 -9.00
C VAL A 148 -2.48 -5.96 -9.83
N LEU A 149 -3.33 -6.16 -10.84
CA LEU A 149 -3.81 -5.08 -11.71
C LEU A 149 -4.70 -4.08 -10.97
N VAL A 150 -5.53 -4.55 -10.04
CA VAL A 150 -6.33 -3.68 -9.16
C VAL A 150 -5.41 -2.80 -8.32
N PHE A 151 -4.46 -3.36 -7.57
CA PHE A 151 -3.54 -2.58 -6.73
C PHE A 151 -2.69 -1.61 -7.53
N TYR A 152 -2.32 -1.96 -8.75
CA TYR A 152 -1.63 -1.07 -9.65
C TYR A 152 -2.52 0.09 -10.15
N SER A 153 -3.72 -0.21 -10.63
CA SER A 153 -4.64 0.81 -11.19
C SER A 153 -5.17 1.78 -10.14
N MET A 154 -5.34 1.32 -8.89
CA MET A 154 -5.69 2.18 -7.75
C MET A 154 -4.74 3.36 -7.57
N LEU A 155 -3.44 3.19 -7.87
CA LEU A 155 -2.45 4.26 -7.81
C LEU A 155 -2.85 5.45 -8.71
N TYR A 156 -3.26 5.17 -9.95
CA TYR A 156 -3.65 6.20 -10.94
C TYR A 156 -4.95 6.90 -10.57
N LEU A 157 -5.94 6.15 -10.11
CA LEU A 157 -7.19 6.71 -9.61
C LEU A 157 -6.97 7.59 -8.37
N SER A 158 -6.03 7.22 -7.51
CA SER A 158 -5.62 8.03 -6.36
C SER A 158 -5.02 9.37 -6.78
N ILE A 159 -4.23 9.40 -7.84
CA ILE A 159 -3.66 10.63 -8.40
C ILE A 159 -4.74 11.49 -9.06
N CYS A 160 -5.71 10.87 -9.74
CA CYS A 160 -6.89 11.57 -10.28
C CYS A 160 -7.84 12.09 -9.18
N LYS A 161 -7.56 11.80 -7.90
CA LYS A 161 -8.37 12.20 -6.73
C LYS A 161 -9.79 11.61 -6.70
N ASP A 162 -10.01 10.52 -7.42
CA ASP A 162 -11.32 9.90 -7.56
C ASP A 162 -11.47 8.63 -6.70
N TYR A 163 -11.25 8.81 -5.42
CA TYR A 163 -11.28 7.74 -4.43
C TYR A 163 -12.67 7.07 -4.28
N GLN A 164 -13.73 7.85 -4.52
CA GLN A 164 -15.09 7.30 -4.47
C GLN A 164 -15.29 6.20 -5.51
N LYS A 165 -14.70 6.36 -6.69
CA LYS A 165 -14.78 5.34 -7.73
C LYS A 165 -14.04 4.07 -7.35
N ILE A 166 -12.90 4.17 -6.66
CA ILE A 166 -12.18 2.98 -6.17
C ILE A 166 -13.12 2.15 -5.28
N SER A 167 -13.70 2.77 -4.24
CA SER A 167 -14.62 2.06 -3.34
C SER A 167 -15.87 1.54 -4.05
N LEU A 168 -16.43 2.31 -5.01
CA LEU A 168 -17.57 1.89 -5.81
C LEU A 168 -17.24 0.68 -6.69
N TYR A 169 -16.06 0.65 -7.32
CA TYR A 169 -15.65 -0.46 -8.18
C TYR A 169 -15.41 -1.74 -7.39
N PHE A 170 -14.81 -1.63 -6.20
CA PHE A 170 -14.75 -2.77 -5.27
C PHE A 170 -16.12 -3.25 -4.86
N LEU A 171 -17.04 -2.35 -4.52
CA LEU A 171 -18.40 -2.72 -4.16
C LEU A 171 -19.14 -3.42 -5.31
N THR A 172 -19.03 -2.88 -6.52
CA THR A 172 -19.67 -3.50 -7.70
C THR A 172 -19.04 -4.84 -8.05
N GLY A 173 -17.69 -4.94 -8.04
CA GLY A 173 -16.98 -6.19 -8.28
C GLY A 173 -17.35 -7.27 -7.28
N MET A 174 -17.40 -6.94 -6.00
CA MET A 174 -17.74 -7.88 -4.95
C MET A 174 -19.23 -8.25 -4.92
N ALA A 175 -20.13 -7.33 -5.28
CA ALA A 175 -21.55 -7.65 -5.45
C ALA A 175 -21.76 -8.65 -6.59
N VAL A 176 -21.06 -8.45 -7.72
CA VAL A 176 -21.08 -9.42 -8.83
C VAL A 176 -20.45 -10.75 -8.42
N ALA A 177 -19.35 -10.75 -7.67
CA ALA A 177 -18.73 -11.95 -7.13
C ALA A 177 -19.73 -12.75 -6.26
N LEU A 178 -20.45 -12.09 -5.36
CA LEU A 178 -21.45 -12.73 -4.52
C LEU A 178 -22.60 -13.33 -5.36
N ALA A 179 -23.09 -12.58 -6.34
CA ALA A 179 -24.15 -13.07 -7.24
C ALA A 179 -23.69 -14.28 -8.07
N CYS A 180 -22.48 -14.25 -8.60
CA CYS A 180 -21.88 -15.38 -9.34
C CYS A 180 -21.70 -16.61 -8.43
N ALA A 181 -21.24 -16.43 -7.20
CA ALA A 181 -21.08 -17.54 -6.26
C ALA A 181 -22.40 -18.24 -5.94
N LEU A 182 -23.45 -17.45 -5.68
CA LEU A 182 -24.81 -17.98 -5.46
C LEU A 182 -25.33 -18.70 -6.71
N PHE A 183 -25.11 -18.14 -7.90
CA PHE A 183 -25.52 -18.76 -9.16
C PHE A 183 -24.80 -20.09 -9.41
N PHE A 184 -23.47 -20.14 -9.28
CA PHE A 184 -22.69 -21.36 -9.54
C PHE A 184 -23.03 -22.48 -8.56
N VAL A 185 -23.23 -22.18 -7.29
CA VAL A 185 -23.53 -23.21 -6.27
C VAL A 185 -24.99 -23.61 -6.32
N LYS A 186 -25.95 -22.67 -6.28
CA LYS A 186 -27.39 -22.98 -6.13
C LYS A 186 -28.08 -23.34 -7.42
N VAL A 187 -27.63 -22.76 -8.58
CA VAL A 187 -28.27 -23.03 -9.88
C VAL A 187 -27.48 -24.09 -10.67
N CYS A 188 -26.16 -23.96 -10.72
CA CYS A 188 -25.33 -24.89 -11.48
C CYS A 188 -24.86 -26.11 -10.69
N GLY A 189 -25.12 -26.18 -9.37
CA GLY A 189 -24.69 -27.29 -8.54
C GLY A 189 -23.18 -27.55 -8.45
N ARG A 190 -22.38 -26.49 -8.69
CA ARG A 190 -20.91 -26.62 -8.66
C ARG A 190 -20.37 -26.68 -7.24
N GLU A 191 -19.17 -27.20 -7.10
CA GLU A 191 -18.45 -27.26 -5.82
C GLU A 191 -18.28 -25.87 -5.18
N ILE A 192 -18.54 -25.76 -3.88
CA ILE A 192 -18.56 -24.48 -3.13
C ILE A 192 -17.20 -23.77 -3.22
N VAL A 193 -16.11 -24.48 -2.93
CA VAL A 193 -14.76 -23.91 -2.83
C VAL A 193 -14.30 -23.34 -4.18
N TYR A 194 -14.46 -24.11 -5.23
CA TYR A 194 -14.15 -23.67 -6.58
C TYR A 194 -15.01 -22.48 -7.02
N SER A 195 -16.32 -22.55 -6.74
CA SER A 195 -17.27 -21.49 -7.09
C SER A 195 -16.96 -20.17 -6.37
N MET A 196 -16.56 -20.23 -5.10
CA MET A 196 -16.13 -19.04 -4.34
C MET A 196 -14.85 -18.42 -4.95
N LEU A 197 -13.83 -19.24 -5.24
CA LEU A 197 -12.59 -18.75 -5.85
C LEU A 197 -12.82 -18.14 -7.23
N LEU A 198 -13.58 -18.83 -8.09
CA LEU A 198 -13.92 -18.36 -9.43
C LEU A 198 -14.70 -17.04 -9.38
N SER A 199 -15.68 -16.95 -8.49
CA SER A 199 -16.49 -15.75 -8.34
C SER A 199 -15.70 -14.55 -7.83
N LEU A 200 -14.81 -14.75 -6.86
CA LEU A 200 -13.90 -13.70 -6.40
C LEU A 200 -12.96 -13.25 -7.52
N THR A 201 -12.43 -14.19 -8.30
CA THR A 201 -11.60 -13.89 -9.48
C THR A 201 -12.36 -13.02 -10.50
N ILE A 202 -13.61 -13.36 -10.81
CA ILE A 202 -14.48 -12.56 -11.68
C ILE A 202 -14.68 -11.15 -11.09
N GLY A 203 -14.93 -11.05 -9.78
CA GLY A 203 -15.09 -9.76 -9.10
C GLY A 203 -13.83 -8.88 -9.16
N PHE A 204 -12.66 -9.45 -8.95
CA PHE A 204 -11.39 -8.73 -9.07
C PHE A 204 -11.10 -8.30 -10.52
N PHE A 205 -11.37 -9.16 -11.50
CA PHE A 205 -11.24 -8.77 -12.91
C PHE A 205 -12.19 -7.64 -13.29
N LEU A 206 -13.44 -7.71 -12.85
CA LEU A 206 -14.40 -6.64 -13.09
C LEU A 206 -13.92 -5.31 -12.48
N THR A 207 -13.42 -5.35 -11.24
CA THR A 207 -12.82 -4.17 -10.59
C THR A 207 -11.64 -3.62 -11.41
N ALA A 208 -10.71 -4.48 -11.82
CA ALA A 208 -9.54 -4.09 -12.64
C ALA A 208 -9.96 -3.46 -13.97
N VAL A 209 -10.96 -4.03 -14.66
CA VAL A 209 -11.48 -3.51 -15.94
C VAL A 209 -12.16 -2.15 -15.76
N LEU A 210 -12.94 -1.95 -14.68
CA LEU A 210 -13.58 -0.67 -14.41
C LEU A 210 -12.55 0.41 -14.07
N GLU A 211 -11.50 0.07 -13.30
CA GLU A 211 -10.40 0.98 -13.02
C GLU A 211 -9.62 1.33 -14.30
N TYR A 212 -9.26 0.32 -15.09
CA TYR A 212 -8.59 0.50 -16.38
C TYR A 212 -9.39 1.42 -17.33
N ALA A 213 -10.68 1.14 -17.49
CA ALA A 213 -11.56 1.94 -18.34
C ALA A 213 -11.62 3.41 -17.88
N THR A 214 -11.59 3.62 -16.55
CA THR A 214 -11.63 4.96 -15.97
C THR A 214 -10.31 5.71 -16.21
N VAL A 215 -9.16 5.06 -16.06
CA VAL A 215 -7.85 5.66 -16.37
C VAL A 215 -7.79 6.07 -17.84
N LYS A 216 -8.20 5.18 -18.76
CA LYS A 216 -8.24 5.50 -20.21
C LYS A 216 -9.25 6.61 -20.55
N ARG A 217 -10.33 6.76 -19.79
CA ARG A 217 -11.30 7.85 -19.98
C ARG A 217 -10.74 9.20 -19.50
N TYR A 218 -9.93 9.22 -18.46
CA TYR A 218 -9.30 10.46 -17.98
C TYR A 218 -8.18 10.94 -18.90
N PHE A 219 -7.34 10.02 -19.35
CA PHE A 219 -6.18 10.32 -20.18
C PHE A 219 -6.42 9.81 -21.61
N LYS A 220 -6.74 10.70 -22.54
CA LYS A 220 -7.09 10.33 -23.91
C LYS A 220 -5.92 10.39 -24.90
N ARG A 221 -4.86 11.16 -24.56
CA ARG A 221 -3.72 11.37 -25.45
C ARG A 221 -2.55 10.52 -24.99
N ASN A 222 -1.87 9.88 -25.94
CA ASN A 222 -0.69 9.06 -25.72
C ASN A 222 0.48 9.64 -26.53
N SER A 223 1.59 9.99 -25.83
CA SER A 223 2.79 10.53 -26.47
C SER A 223 3.68 9.46 -27.11
N ASN A 224 3.40 8.17 -26.89
CA ASN A 224 4.23 7.02 -27.29
C ASN A 224 5.70 7.05 -26.78
N ARG A 225 5.99 7.85 -25.75
CA ARG A 225 7.36 8.02 -25.21
C ARG A 225 7.70 6.99 -24.12
N TYR A 226 7.53 5.71 -24.40
CA TYR A 226 7.76 4.61 -23.44
C TYR A 226 9.20 4.55 -22.91
N ARG A 227 10.20 4.89 -23.72
CA ARG A 227 11.63 4.87 -23.32
C ARG A 227 11.93 5.78 -22.14
N ARG A 228 11.22 6.90 -22.00
CA ARG A 228 11.40 7.82 -20.85
C ARG A 228 11.01 7.16 -19.55
N VAL A 229 9.93 6.39 -19.54
CA VAL A 229 9.47 5.65 -18.34
C VAL A 229 10.53 4.66 -17.90
N PHE A 230 11.10 3.87 -18.83
CA PHE A 230 12.18 2.93 -18.50
C PHE A 230 13.43 3.62 -17.95
N SER A 231 13.80 4.81 -18.46
CA SER A 231 14.95 5.54 -17.93
C SER A 231 14.77 5.99 -16.47
N TYR A 232 13.53 6.18 -16.02
CA TYR A 232 13.22 6.50 -14.63
C TYR A 232 13.51 5.34 -13.68
N PHE A 233 13.29 4.09 -14.10
CA PHE A 233 13.65 2.92 -13.29
C PHE A 233 15.15 2.88 -13.03
N GLY A 234 15.98 3.16 -14.03
CA GLY A 234 17.42 3.26 -13.85
C GLY A 234 17.85 4.41 -12.91
N ARG A 235 17.22 5.58 -13.05
CA ARG A 235 17.52 6.75 -12.22
C ARG A 235 17.07 6.60 -10.78
N TYR A 236 15.91 5.98 -10.55
CA TYR A 236 15.24 5.86 -9.25
C TYR A 236 15.18 4.41 -8.75
N TRP A 237 16.15 3.57 -9.11
CA TRP A 237 16.17 2.15 -8.71
C TRP A 237 16.06 1.95 -7.20
N LYS A 238 16.58 2.92 -6.40
CA LYS A 238 16.44 2.88 -4.94
C LYS A 238 14.98 2.85 -4.49
N LEU A 239 14.07 3.55 -5.19
CA LEU A 239 12.64 3.52 -4.86
C LEU A 239 12.02 2.15 -5.08
N VAL A 240 12.46 1.42 -6.12
CA VAL A 240 12.04 0.03 -6.36
C VAL A 240 12.41 -0.84 -5.16
N VAL A 241 13.66 -0.75 -4.74
CA VAL A 241 14.18 -1.57 -3.61
C VAL A 241 13.55 -1.18 -2.29
N ILE A 242 13.38 0.12 -2.01
CA ILE A 242 12.75 0.61 -0.77
C ILE A 242 11.34 0.07 -0.62
N ASN A 243 10.51 0.19 -1.67
CA ASN A 243 9.12 -0.28 -1.60
C ASN A 243 9.02 -1.80 -1.53
N PHE A 244 9.89 -2.52 -2.25
CA PHE A 244 9.96 -3.96 -2.13
C PHE A 244 10.33 -4.38 -0.70
N LEU A 245 11.41 -3.82 -0.13
CA LEU A 245 11.87 -4.15 1.23
C LEU A 245 10.83 -3.76 2.29
N TYR A 246 10.17 -2.61 2.14
CA TYR A 246 9.11 -2.22 3.05
C TYR A 246 7.95 -3.23 3.04
N THR A 247 7.48 -3.60 1.84
CA THR A 247 6.37 -4.56 1.69
C THR A 247 6.79 -5.97 2.09
N LEU A 248 8.02 -6.37 1.78
CA LEU A 248 8.57 -7.65 2.23
C LEU A 248 8.67 -7.69 3.76
N GLY A 249 9.19 -6.63 4.39
CA GLY A 249 9.29 -6.52 5.84
C GLY A 249 7.93 -6.58 6.55
N LEU A 250 6.87 -6.12 5.87
CA LEU A 250 5.49 -6.21 6.35
C LEU A 250 4.99 -7.65 6.50
N TYR A 251 5.50 -8.58 5.69
CA TYR A 251 5.05 -9.99 5.65
C TYR A 251 6.15 -11.00 5.99
N ILE A 252 7.42 -10.60 6.09
CA ILE A 252 8.53 -11.53 6.29
C ILE A 252 8.42 -12.31 7.60
N HIS A 253 7.85 -11.69 8.63
CA HIS A 253 7.57 -12.37 9.89
C HIS A 253 6.51 -13.47 9.71
N ASN A 254 5.46 -13.29 8.90
CA ASN A 254 4.50 -14.33 8.57
C ASN A 254 5.21 -15.53 7.92
N PHE A 255 6.10 -15.28 6.94
CA PHE A 255 6.85 -16.35 6.26
C PHE A 255 7.75 -17.15 7.21
N VAL A 256 8.31 -16.49 8.25
CA VAL A 256 9.04 -17.21 9.30
C VAL A 256 8.12 -18.12 10.09
N PHE A 257 6.97 -17.61 10.55
CA PHE A 257 6.01 -18.37 11.35
C PHE A 257 5.25 -19.44 10.54
N TRP A 258 5.24 -19.37 9.21
CA TRP A 258 4.75 -20.46 8.36
C TRP A 258 5.62 -21.72 8.42
N ASN A 259 6.83 -21.64 8.98
CA ASN A 259 7.76 -22.75 9.17
C ASN A 259 7.93 -23.16 10.65
N THR A 260 6.96 -22.86 11.50
CA THR A 260 6.95 -23.19 12.94
C THR A 260 5.86 -24.23 13.27
N ASP A 261 5.65 -24.50 14.54
CA ASP A 261 4.58 -25.37 15.06
C ASP A 261 3.15 -24.86 14.80
N LEU A 262 3.02 -23.57 14.42
CA LEU A 262 1.74 -22.97 13.98
C LEU A 262 1.37 -23.32 12.53
N GLN A 263 2.28 -23.99 11.84
CA GLN A 263 2.14 -24.32 10.42
C GLN A 263 0.91 -25.17 10.15
N MET A 264 0.13 -24.78 9.16
CA MET A 264 -0.85 -25.61 8.48
C MET A 264 -0.35 -25.88 7.06
N ARG A 265 -0.19 -27.15 6.71
CA ARG A 265 0.17 -27.55 5.34
C ARG A 265 -1.04 -28.14 4.64
N VAL A 266 -1.34 -27.66 3.45
CA VAL A 266 -2.45 -28.12 2.62
C VAL A 266 -1.93 -28.45 1.23
N ALA A 267 -2.38 -29.60 0.70
CA ALA A 267 -1.96 -30.12 -0.60
C ALA A 267 -0.43 -30.23 -0.75
N ASP A 268 0.28 -30.49 0.35
CA ASP A 268 1.75 -30.60 0.45
C ASP A 268 2.56 -29.36 -0.01
N THR A 269 1.93 -28.35 -0.52
CA THR A 269 2.53 -27.19 -1.16
C THR A 269 2.14 -25.87 -0.50
N PHE A 270 0.87 -25.66 -0.15
CA PHE A 270 0.43 -24.48 0.57
C PHE A 270 0.81 -24.56 2.06
N VAL A 271 1.60 -23.58 2.49
CA VAL A 271 2.07 -23.46 3.86
C VAL A 271 1.67 -22.10 4.42
N PHE A 272 0.94 -22.08 5.53
CA PHE A 272 0.55 -20.84 6.20
C PHE A 272 0.27 -21.12 7.69
N ALA A 273 0.17 -20.06 8.49
CA ALA A 273 -0.05 -20.18 9.95
C ALA A 273 -1.35 -19.44 10.32
N PRO A 274 -2.53 -20.09 10.24
CA PRO A 274 -3.83 -19.42 10.39
C PRO A 274 -3.95 -18.58 11.66
N THR A 275 -3.44 -19.08 12.78
CA THR A 275 -3.48 -18.40 14.08
C THR A 275 -2.63 -17.12 14.05
N TYR A 276 -1.43 -17.20 13.48
CA TYR A 276 -0.53 -16.06 13.39
C TYR A 276 -0.99 -15.03 12.35
N ASP A 277 -1.43 -15.53 11.19
CA ASP A 277 -1.93 -14.68 10.10
C ASP A 277 -3.20 -13.91 10.51
N LEU A 278 -4.08 -14.56 11.30
CA LEU A 278 -5.26 -13.90 11.86
C LEU A 278 -4.89 -12.83 12.90
N ALA A 279 -3.95 -13.13 13.81
CA ALA A 279 -3.43 -12.15 14.77
C ALA A 279 -2.78 -10.96 14.06
N THR A 280 -2.01 -11.20 12.98
CA THR A 280 -1.43 -10.18 12.11
C THR A 280 -2.50 -9.29 11.49
N CYS A 281 -3.54 -9.88 10.92
CA CYS A 281 -4.65 -9.15 10.33
C CYS A 281 -5.36 -8.24 11.36
N LEU A 282 -5.64 -8.73 12.56
CA LEU A 282 -6.22 -7.95 13.64
C LEU A 282 -5.33 -6.79 14.08
N ALA A 283 -4.01 -7.03 14.17
CA ALA A 283 -3.03 -6.00 14.53
C ALA A 283 -2.94 -4.89 13.46
N MET A 284 -3.00 -5.25 12.18
CA MET A 284 -3.07 -4.29 11.08
C MET A 284 -4.34 -3.45 11.16
N PHE A 285 -5.50 -4.06 11.38
CA PHE A 285 -6.77 -3.33 11.53
C PHE A 285 -6.76 -2.35 12.70
N THR A 286 -6.21 -2.75 13.83
CA THR A 286 -6.08 -1.91 15.02
C THR A 286 -5.35 -0.59 14.71
N ASN A 287 -4.39 -0.64 13.80
CA ASN A 287 -3.53 0.50 13.47
C ASN A 287 -3.87 1.20 12.15
N LEU A 288 -4.89 0.75 11.42
CA LEU A 288 -5.25 1.29 10.11
C LEU A 288 -5.65 2.78 10.15
N SER A 289 -6.16 3.26 11.29
CA SER A 289 -6.50 4.66 11.53
C SER A 289 -5.31 5.62 11.36
N SER A 290 -4.07 5.15 11.58
CA SER A 290 -2.87 5.98 11.40
C SER A 290 -2.70 6.46 9.97
N THR A 291 -2.97 5.61 8.99
CA THR A 291 -2.92 5.99 7.57
C THR A 291 -3.92 7.10 7.26
N ILE A 292 -5.13 7.01 7.83
CA ILE A 292 -6.17 8.03 7.66
C ILE A 292 -5.74 9.35 8.28
N ILE A 293 -5.21 9.33 9.51
CA ILE A 293 -4.73 10.52 10.21
C ILE A 293 -3.56 11.16 9.45
N PHE A 294 -2.62 10.35 8.97
CA PHE A 294 -1.48 10.82 8.20
C PHE A 294 -1.94 11.58 6.94
N ILE A 295 -2.78 10.96 6.11
CA ILE A 295 -3.25 11.55 4.86
C ILE A 295 -4.07 12.83 5.12
N THR A 296 -4.93 12.84 6.14
CA THR A 296 -5.87 13.94 6.38
C THR A 296 -5.26 15.16 7.05
N ARG A 297 -4.26 14.95 7.89
CA ARG A 297 -3.66 16.03 8.69
C ARG A 297 -2.21 16.30 8.33
N VAL A 298 -1.38 15.28 8.43
CA VAL A 298 0.07 15.45 8.35
C VAL A 298 0.48 15.88 6.96
N GLU A 299 0.05 15.15 5.94
CA GLU A 299 0.42 15.43 4.56
C GLU A 299 -0.08 16.82 4.11
N MET A 300 -1.28 17.21 4.48
CA MET A 300 -1.86 18.48 4.06
C MET A 300 -1.15 19.70 4.68
N HIS A 301 -0.93 19.68 6.00
CA HIS A 301 -0.28 20.80 6.68
C HIS A 301 1.20 20.90 6.32
N PHE A 302 1.89 19.76 6.22
CA PHE A 302 3.29 19.73 5.82
C PHE A 302 3.48 20.21 4.38
N HIS A 303 2.66 19.76 3.43
CA HIS A 303 2.77 20.14 2.03
C HIS A 303 2.70 21.66 1.84
N THR A 304 1.84 22.36 2.58
CA THR A 304 1.74 23.82 2.51
C THR A 304 3.05 24.49 2.95
N ARG A 305 3.69 24.00 4.01
CA ARG A 305 4.96 24.54 4.50
C ARG A 305 6.14 24.18 3.58
N TYR A 306 6.15 22.97 3.05
CA TYR A 306 7.14 22.52 2.07
C TYR A 306 7.07 23.37 0.79
N LYS A 307 5.87 23.69 0.30
CA LYS A 307 5.67 24.58 -0.85
C LYS A 307 6.22 25.97 -0.59
N ALA A 308 5.91 26.57 0.56
CA ALA A 308 6.44 27.88 0.95
C ALA A 308 7.97 27.90 1.03
N TYR A 309 8.58 26.82 1.56
CA TYR A 309 10.04 26.66 1.56
C TYR A 309 10.60 26.56 0.14
N SER A 310 9.98 25.77 -0.74
CA SER A 310 10.41 25.62 -2.14
C SER A 310 10.34 26.95 -2.90
N GLU A 311 9.30 27.74 -2.68
CA GLU A 311 9.15 29.08 -3.26
C GLU A 311 10.25 30.04 -2.75
N ALA A 312 10.57 29.99 -1.46
CA ALA A 312 11.65 30.77 -0.87
C ALA A 312 13.02 30.41 -1.44
N VAL A 313 13.30 29.13 -1.67
CA VAL A 313 14.57 28.65 -2.29
C VAL A 313 14.71 29.16 -3.73
N ILE A 314 13.61 29.26 -4.49
CA ILE A 314 13.66 29.69 -5.90
C ILE A 314 13.91 31.19 -6.04
N GLY A 315 13.39 32.03 -5.16
CA GLY A 315 13.44 33.48 -5.35
C GLY A 315 13.48 34.34 -4.08
N GLY A 316 13.62 33.72 -2.90
CA GLY A 316 13.66 34.40 -1.62
C GLY A 316 15.06 34.87 -1.19
N ARG A 317 15.11 35.70 -0.15
CA ARG A 317 16.33 36.09 0.53
C ARG A 317 16.80 34.96 1.45
N TRP A 318 18.06 34.97 1.84
CA TRP A 318 18.62 33.97 2.76
C TRP A 318 17.84 33.86 4.08
N GLU A 319 17.42 34.98 4.63
CA GLU A 319 16.57 34.99 5.85
C GLU A 319 15.21 34.32 5.63
N ASP A 320 14.58 34.50 4.46
CA ASP A 320 13.31 33.87 4.11
C ASP A 320 13.46 32.36 3.99
N ILE A 321 14.56 31.90 3.37
CA ILE A 321 14.90 30.50 3.23
C ILE A 321 15.08 29.88 4.62
N LYS A 322 15.86 30.50 5.50
CA LYS A 322 16.11 30.04 6.85
C LYS A 322 14.82 29.97 7.68
N ASN A 323 14.04 31.06 7.66
CA ASN A 323 12.78 31.14 8.41
C ASN A 323 11.74 30.11 7.94
N THR A 324 11.61 29.92 6.63
CA THR A 324 10.67 28.94 6.07
C THR A 324 11.12 27.51 6.35
N LYS A 325 12.45 27.23 6.30
CA LYS A 325 13.02 25.94 6.71
C LYS A 325 12.69 25.61 8.16
N ASP A 326 12.97 26.53 9.09
CA ASP A 326 12.71 26.34 10.51
C ASP A 326 11.22 26.14 10.82
N ARG A 327 10.35 26.85 10.11
CA ARG A 327 8.90 26.66 10.24
C ARG A 327 8.45 25.32 9.70
N MET A 328 9.04 24.85 8.59
CA MET A 328 8.73 23.56 7.98
C MET A 328 9.11 22.40 8.91
N PHE A 329 10.33 22.40 9.49
CA PHE A 329 10.77 21.34 10.39
C PHE A 329 10.05 21.36 11.75
N ARG A 330 9.72 22.54 12.26
CA ARG A 330 8.85 22.65 13.46
C ARG A 330 7.47 22.06 13.22
N GLN A 331 6.87 22.36 12.05
CA GLN A 331 5.59 21.78 11.67
C GLN A 331 5.70 20.25 11.52
N LEU A 332 6.77 19.75 10.88
CA LEU A 332 7.02 18.32 10.73
C LEU A 332 7.06 17.61 12.09
N SER A 333 7.85 18.13 13.03
CA SER A 333 7.97 17.55 14.37
C SER A 333 6.64 17.58 15.14
N ALA A 334 5.89 18.68 15.02
CA ALA A 334 4.58 18.82 15.67
C ALA A 334 3.57 17.83 15.10
N GLU A 335 3.53 17.67 13.77
CA GLU A 335 2.58 16.75 13.13
C GLU A 335 2.93 15.27 13.40
N LEU A 336 4.21 14.91 13.39
CA LEU A 336 4.63 13.56 13.79
C LEU A 336 4.24 13.25 15.24
N MET A 337 4.48 14.18 16.17
CA MET A 337 4.08 14.01 17.56
C MET A 337 2.55 13.89 17.72
N ASN A 338 1.80 14.70 16.97
CA ASN A 338 0.34 14.61 16.96
C ASN A 338 -0.14 13.26 16.40
N LEU A 339 0.50 12.77 15.33
CA LEU A 339 0.20 11.46 14.77
C LEU A 339 0.40 10.35 15.82
N VAL A 340 1.57 10.34 16.46
CA VAL A 340 1.88 9.35 17.51
C VAL A 340 0.85 9.39 18.65
N ARG A 341 0.53 10.60 19.16
CA ARG A 341 -0.43 10.77 20.24
C ARG A 341 -1.83 10.30 19.87
N MET A 342 -2.34 10.75 18.71
CA MET A 342 -3.68 10.39 18.28
C MET A 342 -3.78 8.89 17.98
N GLN A 343 -2.76 8.34 17.29
CA GLN A 343 -2.73 6.92 16.97
C GLN A 343 -2.63 6.06 18.23
N PHE A 344 -1.84 6.46 19.24
CA PHE A 344 -1.76 5.74 20.49
C PHE A 344 -3.12 5.62 21.18
N ILE A 345 -3.87 6.73 21.26
CA ILE A 345 -5.21 6.73 21.88
C ILE A 345 -6.16 5.79 21.13
N ILE A 346 -6.18 5.90 19.78
CA ILE A 346 -7.09 5.10 18.94
C ILE A 346 -6.71 3.62 18.98
N SER A 347 -5.42 3.30 18.82
CA SER A 347 -4.95 1.91 18.86
C SER A 347 -5.23 1.25 20.20
N THR A 348 -5.02 1.98 21.30
CA THR A 348 -5.33 1.46 22.65
C THR A 348 -6.82 1.21 22.82
N ALA A 349 -7.68 2.14 22.38
CA ALA A 349 -9.13 1.97 22.47
C ALA A 349 -9.62 0.78 21.64
N VAL A 350 -9.13 0.65 20.39
CA VAL A 350 -9.49 -0.47 19.49
C VAL A 350 -8.94 -1.79 20.04
N TYR A 351 -7.71 -1.79 20.56
CA TYR A 351 -7.11 -2.96 21.20
C TYR A 351 -7.95 -3.47 22.38
N LEU A 352 -8.33 -2.59 23.30
CA LEU A 352 -9.18 -2.94 24.46
C LEU A 352 -10.55 -3.47 23.99
N LEU A 353 -11.14 -2.84 23.00
CA LEU A 353 -12.39 -3.32 22.41
C LEU A 353 -12.21 -4.75 21.85
N CYS A 354 -11.15 -4.98 21.09
CA CYS A 354 -10.86 -6.31 20.52
C CYS A 354 -10.65 -7.38 21.60
N VAL A 355 -9.92 -7.06 22.67
CA VAL A 355 -9.67 -7.99 23.80
C VAL A 355 -10.96 -8.42 24.48
N VAL A 356 -11.95 -7.51 24.58
CA VAL A 356 -13.24 -7.81 25.23
C VAL A 356 -14.20 -8.53 24.27
N VAL A 357 -14.25 -8.11 23.01
CA VAL A 357 -15.28 -8.55 22.06
C VAL A 357 -14.90 -9.85 21.34
N LEU A 358 -13.64 -9.97 20.86
CA LEU A 358 -13.24 -11.10 20.01
C LEU A 358 -13.37 -12.49 20.69
N PRO A 359 -13.06 -12.66 21.97
CA PRO A 359 -13.27 -13.96 22.63
C PRO A 359 -14.73 -14.43 22.62
N GLN A 360 -15.69 -13.49 22.61
CA GLN A 360 -17.14 -13.81 22.55
C GLN A 360 -17.55 -14.39 21.18
N TYR A 361 -16.77 -14.12 20.13
CA TYR A 361 -16.96 -14.65 18.78
C TYR A 361 -16.09 -15.88 18.48
N GLY A 362 -15.51 -16.51 19.50
CA GLY A 362 -14.79 -17.78 19.36
C GLY A 362 -13.35 -17.65 18.88
N PHE A 363 -12.74 -16.44 18.93
CA PHE A 363 -11.31 -16.31 18.66
C PHE A 363 -10.50 -17.05 19.71
N SER A 364 -9.59 -17.93 19.27
CA SER A 364 -8.81 -18.80 20.14
C SER A 364 -7.89 -18.01 21.08
N GLY A 365 -7.61 -18.56 22.27
CA GLY A 365 -6.70 -17.97 23.23
C GLY A 365 -5.31 -17.68 22.67
N ARG A 366 -4.75 -18.54 21.78
CA ARG A 366 -3.46 -18.32 21.12
C ARG A 366 -3.44 -17.07 20.24
N VAL A 367 -4.51 -16.80 19.47
CA VAL A 367 -4.61 -15.54 18.68
C VAL A 367 -4.50 -14.34 19.60
N MET A 368 -5.20 -14.37 20.73
CA MET A 368 -5.21 -13.27 21.70
C MET A 368 -3.90 -13.11 22.47
N GLN A 369 -3.09 -14.17 22.56
CA GLN A 369 -1.73 -14.09 23.16
C GLN A 369 -0.72 -13.46 22.19
N ILE A 370 -0.80 -13.76 20.91
CA ILE A 370 0.12 -13.22 19.86
C ILE A 370 -0.23 -11.77 19.49
N TYR A 371 -1.53 -11.43 19.46
CA TYR A 371 -2.06 -10.15 19.00
C TYR A 371 -1.46 -8.91 19.65
N PRO A 372 -1.25 -8.82 20.98
CA PRO A 372 -0.73 -7.61 21.62
C PRO A 372 0.63 -7.17 21.11
N CYS A 373 1.55 -8.13 20.98
CA CYS A 373 2.90 -7.87 20.51
C CYS A 373 2.91 -7.36 19.07
N LEU A 374 2.12 -7.99 18.19
CA LEU A 374 1.94 -7.55 16.82
C LEU A 374 1.29 -6.16 16.73
N ALA A 375 0.31 -5.87 17.58
CA ALA A 375 -0.34 -4.56 17.60
C ALA A 375 0.65 -3.43 17.90
N VAL A 376 1.58 -3.63 18.84
CA VAL A 376 2.68 -2.70 19.13
C VAL A 376 3.63 -2.58 17.93
N GLY A 377 3.98 -3.70 17.30
CA GLY A 377 4.84 -3.70 16.11
C GLY A 377 4.24 -2.89 14.97
N TYR A 378 2.97 -3.09 14.65
CA TYR A 378 2.25 -2.33 13.61
C TYR A 378 2.07 -0.86 13.98
N PHE A 379 1.87 -0.53 15.26
CA PHE A 379 1.83 0.86 15.72
C PHE A 379 3.13 1.61 15.36
N ILE A 380 4.29 1.03 15.68
CA ILE A 380 5.60 1.62 15.36
C ILE A 380 5.82 1.65 13.83
N LEU A 381 5.43 0.59 13.13
CA LEU A 381 5.56 0.48 11.68
C LEU A 381 4.83 1.59 10.93
N PHE A 382 3.63 1.98 11.35
CA PHE A 382 2.91 3.08 10.71
C PHE A 382 3.57 4.44 10.95
N ILE A 383 4.26 4.63 12.09
CA ILE A 383 5.06 5.83 12.33
C ILE A 383 6.29 5.83 11.41
N LEU A 384 7.00 4.71 11.30
CA LEU A 384 8.09 4.53 10.34
C LEU A 384 7.65 4.84 8.90
N TYR A 385 6.46 4.38 8.49
CA TYR A 385 5.92 4.67 7.17
C TYR A 385 5.76 6.17 6.92
N ALA A 386 5.26 6.90 7.91
CA ALA A 386 5.16 8.36 7.84
C ALA A 386 6.54 9.03 7.67
N GLU A 387 7.55 8.58 8.41
CA GLU A 387 8.92 9.10 8.30
C GLU A 387 9.55 8.80 6.94
N ILE A 388 9.34 7.60 6.37
CA ILE A 388 9.80 7.25 5.01
C ILE A 388 9.19 8.19 3.97
N ILE A 389 7.91 8.54 4.09
CA ILE A 389 7.27 9.51 3.18
C ILE A 389 7.94 10.88 3.29
N PHE A 390 8.30 11.33 4.49
CA PHE A 390 9.03 12.60 4.65
C PHE A 390 10.44 12.54 4.06
N LEU A 391 11.15 11.42 4.18
CA LEU A 391 12.43 11.23 3.49
C LEU A 391 12.26 11.30 1.96
N TYR A 392 11.14 10.84 1.40
CA TYR A 392 10.82 11.02 -0.02
C TYR A 392 10.59 12.49 -0.39
N TYR A 393 9.92 13.28 0.45
CA TYR A 393 9.78 14.72 0.23
C TYR A 393 11.13 15.44 0.17
N PHE A 394 12.07 15.04 1.02
CA PHE A 394 13.43 15.57 1.01
C PHE A 394 14.37 14.91 -0.01
N ASN A 395 13.86 13.96 -0.80
CA ASN A 395 14.63 13.18 -1.78
C ASN A 395 15.84 12.43 -1.16
N ASP A 396 15.79 12.11 0.14
CA ASP A 396 16.79 11.28 0.80
C ASP A 396 16.46 9.78 0.63
N LEU A 397 16.64 9.31 -0.60
CA LEU A 397 16.41 7.91 -0.95
C LEU A 397 17.38 6.95 -0.26
N THR A 398 18.58 7.44 0.11
CA THR A 398 19.57 6.62 0.81
C THR A 398 19.17 6.39 2.25
N GLY A 399 18.68 7.43 2.94
CA GLY A 399 18.15 7.31 4.29
C GLY A 399 16.92 6.38 4.34
N ALA A 400 16.00 6.53 3.40
CA ALA A 400 14.84 5.65 3.29
C ALA A 400 15.23 4.19 3.01
N LEU A 401 16.25 3.95 2.16
CA LEU A 401 16.75 2.61 1.88
C LEU A 401 17.36 1.95 3.13
N LEU A 402 18.16 2.68 3.89
CA LEU A 402 18.77 2.17 5.13
C LEU A 402 17.70 1.84 6.19
N ALA A 403 16.69 2.70 6.32
CA ALA A 403 15.58 2.49 7.25
C ALA A 403 14.77 1.23 6.90
N THR A 404 14.41 1.06 5.63
CA THR A 404 13.63 -0.12 5.19
C THR A 404 14.46 -1.41 5.19
N LEU A 405 15.75 -1.33 4.89
CA LEU A 405 16.66 -2.48 4.98
C LEU A 405 16.81 -2.93 6.45
N GLY A 406 17.08 -1.98 7.36
CA GLY A 406 17.15 -2.25 8.79
C GLY A 406 15.84 -2.84 9.32
N PHE A 407 14.70 -2.26 8.94
CA PHE A 407 13.38 -2.80 9.27
C PHE A 407 13.23 -4.27 8.81
N CYS A 408 13.47 -4.54 7.54
CA CYS A 408 13.27 -5.87 6.98
C CYS A 408 14.20 -6.94 7.59
N LEU A 409 15.50 -6.64 7.71
CA LEU A 409 16.49 -7.58 8.23
C LEU A 409 16.28 -7.87 9.72
N VAL A 410 16.02 -6.84 10.54
CA VAL A 410 15.80 -7.02 11.97
C VAL A 410 14.46 -7.69 12.24
N THR A 411 13.42 -7.42 11.44
CA THR A 411 12.14 -8.14 11.52
C THR A 411 12.36 -9.63 11.23
N TRP A 412 13.10 -9.97 10.19
CA TRP A 412 13.40 -11.35 9.87
C TRP A 412 14.18 -12.04 10.99
N ALA A 413 15.33 -11.49 11.37
CA ALA A 413 16.19 -12.07 12.40
C ALA A 413 15.49 -12.19 13.77
N GLY A 414 14.78 -11.13 14.18
CA GLY A 414 14.00 -11.13 15.41
C GLY A 414 12.85 -12.12 15.40
N SER A 415 12.20 -12.34 14.26
CA SER A 415 11.15 -13.35 14.12
C SER A 415 11.70 -14.77 14.21
N VAL A 416 12.85 -15.04 13.59
CA VAL A 416 13.54 -16.34 13.71
C VAL A 416 13.93 -16.61 15.17
N LEU A 417 14.44 -15.62 15.88
CA LEU A 417 14.80 -15.75 17.29
C LEU A 417 13.57 -15.95 18.19
N SER A 418 12.49 -15.24 17.94
CA SER A 418 11.25 -15.34 18.73
C SER A 418 10.43 -16.59 18.47
N ALA A 419 10.62 -17.25 17.31
CA ALA A 419 9.90 -18.47 16.93
C ALA A 419 10.14 -19.64 17.91
N GLY A 420 11.27 -19.67 18.60
CA GLY A 420 11.55 -20.65 19.67
C GLY A 420 11.04 -20.28 21.05
N GLY A 421 10.39 -19.14 21.20
CA GLY A 421 9.88 -18.61 22.48
C GLY A 421 8.42 -18.98 22.76
N SER A 422 7.81 -18.28 23.72
CA SER A 422 6.38 -18.40 24.02
C SER A 422 5.54 -17.54 23.06
N ASP A 423 4.28 -17.94 22.87
CA ASP A 423 3.31 -17.29 21.97
C ASP A 423 3.21 -15.76 22.20
N LEU A 424 3.40 -15.29 23.42
CA LEU A 424 3.37 -13.86 23.76
C LEU A 424 4.47 -13.05 23.03
N TRP A 425 5.62 -13.66 22.73
CA TRP A 425 6.77 -13.00 22.12
C TRP A 425 6.85 -13.16 20.60
N TYR A 426 5.92 -13.87 19.98
CA TYR A 426 5.98 -14.16 18.54
C TYR A 426 5.95 -12.89 17.64
N GLY A 427 5.40 -11.79 18.13
CA GLY A 427 5.43 -10.51 17.42
C GLY A 427 6.70 -9.65 17.62
N MET A 428 7.66 -10.08 18.49
CA MET A 428 8.83 -9.26 18.85
C MET A 428 9.75 -8.96 17.67
N GLY A 429 9.83 -9.84 16.69
CA GLY A 429 10.58 -9.57 15.47
C GLY A 429 10.08 -8.33 14.74
N LEU A 430 8.75 -8.19 14.62
CA LEU A 430 8.14 -7.00 14.02
C LEU A 430 8.35 -5.75 14.87
N VAL A 431 8.25 -5.85 16.22
CA VAL A 431 8.49 -4.72 17.13
C VAL A 431 9.93 -4.22 17.00
N ALA A 432 10.91 -5.13 17.11
CA ALA A 432 12.33 -4.79 17.03
C ALA A 432 12.70 -4.21 15.64
N GLY A 433 12.20 -4.81 14.58
CA GLY A 433 12.44 -4.35 13.21
C GLY A 433 11.83 -2.98 12.94
N SER A 434 10.56 -2.79 13.31
CA SER A 434 9.88 -1.49 13.16
C SER A 434 10.56 -0.39 13.97
N PHE A 435 10.99 -0.69 15.19
CA PHE A 435 11.72 0.24 16.04
C PHE A 435 13.10 0.59 15.47
N THR A 436 13.81 -0.38 14.91
CA THR A 436 15.10 -0.15 14.25
C THR A 436 14.92 0.74 13.03
N GLY A 437 13.94 0.42 12.16
CA GLY A 437 13.64 1.24 10.99
C GLY A 437 13.26 2.67 11.37
N PHE A 438 12.37 2.84 12.36
CA PHE A 438 11.97 4.12 12.94
C PHE A 438 13.17 4.92 13.43
N THR A 439 14.06 4.28 14.19
CA THR A 439 15.24 4.94 14.75
C THR A 439 16.17 5.45 13.64
N ILE A 440 16.42 4.64 12.62
CA ILE A 440 17.24 5.05 11.47
C ILE A 440 16.58 6.21 10.72
N ALA A 441 15.28 6.13 10.42
CA ALA A 441 14.55 7.18 9.73
C ALA A 441 14.53 8.49 10.52
N TYR A 442 14.31 8.42 11.85
CA TYR A 442 14.34 9.58 12.73
C TYR A 442 15.70 10.29 12.74
N PHE A 443 16.80 9.54 12.89
CA PHE A 443 18.14 10.14 12.82
C PHE A 443 18.46 10.73 11.45
N ARG A 444 17.97 10.10 10.36
CA ARG A 444 18.12 10.68 9.01
C ARG A 444 17.33 11.97 8.85
N LEU A 445 16.12 12.06 9.35
CA LEU A 445 15.32 13.30 9.33
C LEU A 445 16.02 14.41 10.14
N ARG A 446 16.59 14.08 11.31
CA ARG A 446 17.40 15.03 12.09
C ARG A 446 18.68 15.47 11.39
N PHE A 447 19.33 14.55 10.68
CA PHE A 447 20.47 14.89 9.84
C PHE A 447 20.05 15.84 8.69
N MET A 448 18.94 15.55 8.02
CA MET A 448 18.40 16.42 6.96
C MET A 448 18.03 17.81 7.47
N GLU A 449 17.44 17.92 8.65
CA GLU A 449 17.16 19.23 9.28
C GLU A 449 18.41 20.11 9.38
N ARG A 450 19.55 19.53 9.76
CA ARG A 450 20.81 20.25 9.95
C ARG A 450 21.52 20.58 8.61
N HIS A 451 21.49 19.65 7.66
CA HIS A 451 22.26 19.72 6.41
C HIS A 451 21.38 19.96 5.16
N MET A 452 20.15 20.43 5.34
CA MET A 452 19.20 20.64 4.24
C MET A 452 19.73 21.61 3.19
N ASP A 453 20.42 22.64 3.62
CA ASP A 453 20.97 23.68 2.74
C ASP A 453 22.08 23.09 1.85
N GLU A 454 22.99 22.30 2.43
CA GLU A 454 24.02 21.57 1.67
C GLU A 454 23.39 20.56 0.70
N HIS A 455 22.38 19.83 1.16
CA HIS A 455 21.70 18.84 0.34
C HIS A 455 21.02 19.46 -0.89
N ILE A 456 20.42 20.64 -0.74
CA ILE A 456 19.75 21.35 -1.85
C ILE A 456 20.73 22.06 -2.76
N PHE A 457 21.64 22.84 -2.21
CA PHE A 457 22.51 23.72 -3.00
C PHE A 457 23.74 22.99 -3.57
N CYS A 458 24.28 22.00 -2.85
CA CYS A 458 25.45 21.24 -3.30
C CYS A 458 25.08 19.93 -3.99
N GLY A 459 23.96 19.29 -3.61
CA GLY A 459 23.50 18.03 -4.20
C GLY A 459 22.81 18.17 -5.56
N GLY A 460 22.31 19.34 -5.90
CA GLY A 460 21.67 19.66 -7.18
C GLY A 460 20.46 18.81 -7.58
N GLN A 461 19.93 18.00 -6.67
CA GLN A 461 18.95 16.94 -7.01
C GLN A 461 17.50 17.37 -6.89
N LEU A 462 17.17 18.38 -6.07
CA LEU A 462 15.79 18.80 -5.84
C LEU A 462 15.22 19.68 -6.97
N PHE A 463 16.08 20.41 -7.70
CA PHE A 463 15.66 21.43 -8.66
C PHE A 463 16.34 21.34 -10.02
N THR A 464 17.00 20.25 -10.38
CA THR A 464 17.50 20.06 -11.74
C THR A 464 16.34 19.79 -12.70
N VAL A 465 15.59 20.80 -13.03
CA VAL A 465 14.94 20.88 -14.33
C VAL A 465 16.07 21.07 -15.35
N LYS A 466 16.55 20.01 -16.00
CA LYS A 466 17.21 20.17 -17.28
C LYS A 466 16.17 20.83 -18.19
N ARG A 467 16.28 22.16 -18.35
CA ARG A 467 15.61 22.82 -19.47
C ARG A 467 16.11 22.10 -20.73
N GLU A 468 15.29 21.21 -21.27
CA GLU A 468 15.48 20.78 -22.66
C GLU A 468 15.50 22.10 -23.45
N ARG A 469 16.61 22.38 -24.13
CA ARG A 469 16.70 23.53 -25.04
C ARG A 469 15.45 23.45 -25.91
N MET A 470 14.59 24.47 -25.82
CA MET A 470 13.46 24.57 -26.76
C MET A 470 14.06 24.42 -28.19
N PRO A 471 13.46 23.60 -29.04
CA PRO A 471 13.88 23.53 -30.42
C PRO A 471 13.95 24.97 -30.97
N GLU A 472 15.01 25.31 -31.67
CA GLU A 472 15.25 26.65 -32.22
C GLU A 472 14.03 27.22 -32.99
N SER A 473 13.20 26.36 -33.57
CA SER A 473 11.93 26.71 -34.20
C SER A 473 10.90 27.39 -33.29
N MET A 474 10.92 27.14 -31.96
CA MET A 474 9.98 27.79 -31.03
C MET A 474 10.47 29.14 -30.50
N VAL A 475 11.77 29.43 -30.58
CA VAL A 475 12.35 30.71 -30.16
C VAL A 475 12.00 31.80 -31.16
N TYR A 476 11.87 31.45 -32.45
CA TYR A 476 11.51 32.41 -33.51
C TYR A 476 10.05 32.84 -33.46
N THR A 477 9.10 31.98 -33.04
CA THR A 477 7.68 32.33 -32.96
C THR A 477 7.35 33.27 -31.81
N LYS A 478 8.15 33.30 -30.74
CA LYS A 478 7.93 34.21 -29.61
C LYS A 478 8.42 35.63 -29.93
N LYS A 479 9.51 35.78 -30.72
CA LYS A 479 10.01 37.08 -31.16
C LYS A 479 9.14 37.78 -32.21
N GLN A 480 8.29 37.04 -32.93
CA GLN A 480 7.33 37.62 -33.89
C GLN A 480 6.00 38.08 -33.26
N LYS A 481 5.70 37.68 -32.03
CA LYS A 481 4.51 38.13 -31.29
C LYS A 481 4.75 39.35 -30.41
N GLU A 482 6.00 39.74 -30.22
CA GLU A 482 6.42 40.93 -29.46
C GLU A 482 6.89 42.10 -30.36
N ARG A 483 6.71 41.98 -31.67
CA ARG A 483 6.81 43.09 -32.63
C ARG A 483 5.41 43.33 -33.23
#